data_2a86320ad1bf43193c668e70cf7c9feb
#
_entry.id   2a86320ad1bf43193c668e70cf7c9feb
#
_cell.length_a   1.000
_cell.length_b   1.000
_cell.length_c   1.000
_cell.angle_alpha   90.00
_cell.angle_beta   90.00
_cell.angle_gamma   90.00
#
_symmetry.space_group_name_H-M   'P 1'
#
loop_
_entity.id
_entity.type
_entity.pdbx_description
1 polymer ?
#
loop_
_entity_poly.entity_id
_entity_poly.type
_entity_poly.pdbx_seq_one_letter_code
_entity_poly.pdbx_strand_id
1 'polypeptide(L)'
;ALSGGLDSSVLADLLKERKPQGITIITKDFLGTDLTYAQIVAKHTGLSLSLMHVDMDEILDSIIATIDILGNFNDIEIRNSIVPYIYLNSLKKKGFDSVITGDGADEIFAGYNFLLKKDEQDLESELKRIKKIMHFPSKDIASSLNMKVETPFLNEKVIKFSDDIAITEKINTKNGKRFGKWILRKSFENTIPENIVWREKSPMQDGSGTVNLTNLFNTIITDEIFIQKKNDILEKDGVYIRSKESLHYYECFRKTNSIRDTRSDNRCPDCNYEIKQDSKFCRMCGKFPIL
;
A
#
# COMPACT_ATOMS: atom_id res chain seq x y z
N ALA A 1 1.70 -12.84 -4.08
CA ALA A 1 1.24 -11.71 -4.89
C ALA A 1 2.36 -11.24 -5.82
N LEU A 2 2.07 -11.08 -7.10
CA LEU A 2 3.06 -10.75 -8.14
C LEU A 2 2.63 -9.50 -8.92
N SER A 3 3.20 -8.35 -8.59
CA SER A 3 2.96 -7.08 -9.30
C SER A 3 3.97 -6.79 -10.42
N GLY A 4 5.04 -7.58 -10.52
CA GLY A 4 6.17 -7.27 -11.40
C GLY A 4 7.02 -6.09 -10.94
N GLY A 5 6.80 -5.57 -9.74
CA GLY A 5 7.74 -4.69 -9.05
C GLY A 5 8.95 -5.48 -8.53
N LEU A 6 10.06 -4.79 -8.22
CA LEU A 6 11.31 -5.44 -7.80
C LEU A 6 11.10 -6.45 -6.68
N ASP A 7 10.37 -6.08 -5.62
CA ASP A 7 10.21 -6.90 -4.42
C ASP A 7 9.53 -8.23 -4.69
N SER A 8 8.38 -8.17 -5.36
CA SER A 8 7.65 -9.37 -5.77
C SER A 8 8.43 -10.23 -6.76
N SER A 9 9.24 -9.59 -7.62
CA SER A 9 10.07 -10.29 -8.61
C SER A 9 11.26 -11.00 -7.97
N VAL A 10 11.90 -10.38 -6.97
CA VAL A 10 12.94 -11.02 -6.15
C VAL A 10 12.39 -12.25 -5.45
N LEU A 11 11.21 -12.15 -4.83
CA LEU A 11 10.57 -13.29 -4.18
C LEU A 11 10.18 -14.38 -5.18
N ALA A 12 9.69 -14.01 -6.37
CA ALA A 12 9.36 -14.96 -7.42
C ALA A 12 10.61 -15.73 -7.90
N ASP A 13 11.73 -15.04 -8.09
CA ASP A 13 13.00 -15.67 -8.50
C ASP A 13 13.57 -16.60 -7.41
N LEU A 14 13.56 -16.18 -6.15
CA LEU A 14 14.02 -16.99 -5.02
C LEU A 14 13.16 -18.24 -4.76
N LEU A 15 11.88 -18.17 -5.11
CA LEU A 15 10.92 -19.25 -4.85
C LEU A 15 10.60 -20.10 -6.09
N LYS A 16 11.18 -19.80 -7.25
CA LYS A 16 10.83 -20.46 -8.54
C LYS A 16 10.89 -21.98 -8.50
N GLU A 17 11.89 -22.55 -7.81
CA GLU A 17 12.04 -24.01 -7.67
C GLU A 17 10.90 -24.67 -6.88
N ARG A 18 10.20 -23.88 -6.00
CA ARG A 18 9.02 -24.33 -5.27
C ARG A 18 7.74 -24.23 -6.07
N LYS A 19 7.80 -23.63 -7.26
CA LYS A 19 6.69 -23.43 -8.20
C LYS A 19 5.43 -22.84 -7.53
N PRO A 20 5.53 -21.75 -6.76
CA PRO A 20 4.34 -21.11 -6.22
C PRO A 20 3.48 -20.56 -7.36
N GLN A 21 2.18 -20.44 -7.11
CA GLN A 21 1.28 -19.77 -8.03
C GLN A 21 1.38 -18.26 -7.83
N GLY A 22 1.70 -17.52 -8.89
CA GLY A 22 1.62 -16.07 -8.93
C GLY A 22 0.17 -15.60 -9.07
N ILE A 23 -0.18 -14.50 -8.42
CA ILE A 23 -1.47 -13.85 -8.58
C ILE A 23 -1.27 -12.35 -8.82
N THR A 24 -1.98 -11.78 -9.79
CA THR A 24 -2.06 -10.35 -10.05
C THR A 24 -3.49 -9.94 -10.35
N ILE A 25 -3.83 -8.67 -10.05
CA ILE A 25 -5.15 -8.09 -10.29
C ILE A 25 -5.12 -7.27 -11.57
N ILE A 26 -6.20 -7.36 -12.34
CA ILE A 26 -6.48 -6.53 -13.50
C ILE A 26 -7.84 -5.86 -13.25
N THR A 27 -7.86 -4.56 -13.19
CA THR A 27 -9.10 -3.79 -13.19
C THR A 27 -9.55 -3.59 -14.63
N LYS A 28 -10.80 -3.90 -14.93
CA LYS A 28 -11.36 -3.75 -16.29
C LYS A 28 -11.49 -2.28 -16.69
N ASP A 29 -11.80 -1.46 -15.69
CA ASP A 29 -12.18 -0.06 -15.88
C ASP A 29 -11.01 0.93 -15.69
N PHE A 30 -9.87 0.45 -15.18
CA PHE A 30 -8.69 1.26 -14.93
C PHE A 30 -7.44 0.65 -15.56
N LEU A 31 -6.64 1.49 -16.20
CA LEU A 31 -5.36 1.06 -16.75
C LEU A 31 -4.31 0.95 -15.65
N GLY A 32 -3.88 -0.27 -15.37
CA GLY A 32 -2.75 -0.57 -14.50
C GLY A 32 -1.55 -1.09 -15.30
N THR A 33 -0.35 -0.79 -14.86
CA THR A 33 0.89 -1.22 -15.54
C THR A 33 1.42 -2.56 -15.05
N ASP A 34 0.95 -3.05 -13.92
CA ASP A 34 1.51 -4.22 -13.24
C ASP A 34 1.36 -5.52 -14.04
N LEU A 35 0.28 -5.66 -14.82
CA LEU A 35 0.05 -6.87 -15.62
C LEU A 35 1.24 -7.22 -16.51
N THR A 36 1.71 -6.27 -17.32
CA THR A 36 2.81 -6.52 -18.27
C THR A 36 4.07 -6.98 -17.56
N TYR A 37 4.41 -6.32 -16.45
CA TYR A 37 5.60 -6.68 -15.67
C TYR A 37 5.44 -8.00 -14.93
N ALA A 38 4.27 -8.29 -14.38
CA ALA A 38 3.97 -9.58 -13.75
C ALA A 38 4.09 -10.73 -14.75
N GLN A 39 3.60 -10.55 -15.99
CA GLN A 39 3.74 -11.54 -17.06
C GLN A 39 5.20 -11.77 -17.47
N ILE A 40 6.01 -10.70 -17.58
CA ILE A 40 7.45 -10.83 -17.87
C ILE A 40 8.13 -11.66 -16.78
N VAL A 41 7.86 -11.36 -15.50
CA VAL A 41 8.46 -12.08 -14.37
C VAL A 41 7.98 -13.53 -14.34
N ALA A 42 6.69 -13.78 -14.50
CA ALA A 42 6.13 -15.14 -14.49
C ALA A 42 6.74 -16.00 -15.62
N LYS A 43 6.87 -15.42 -16.82
CA LYS A 43 7.53 -16.11 -17.96
C LYS A 43 8.99 -16.41 -17.68
N HIS A 44 9.71 -15.43 -17.10
CA HIS A 44 11.14 -15.56 -16.78
C HIS A 44 11.40 -16.63 -15.71
N THR A 45 10.59 -16.66 -14.67
CA THR A 45 10.71 -17.59 -13.54
C THR A 45 10.03 -18.94 -13.76
N GLY A 46 9.26 -19.09 -14.84
CA GLY A 46 8.46 -20.29 -15.11
C GLY A 46 7.26 -20.48 -14.17
N LEU A 47 6.84 -19.43 -13.47
CA LEU A 47 5.70 -19.48 -12.57
C LEU A 47 4.37 -19.42 -13.31
N SER A 48 3.40 -20.21 -12.84
CA SER A 48 2.00 -20.06 -13.25
C SER A 48 1.44 -18.75 -12.70
N LEU A 49 0.85 -17.91 -13.55
CA LEU A 49 0.26 -16.63 -13.17
C LEU A 49 -1.26 -16.66 -13.33
N SER A 50 -1.97 -16.50 -12.24
CA SER A 50 -3.42 -16.29 -12.24
C SER A 50 -3.75 -14.80 -12.33
N LEU A 51 -4.59 -14.47 -13.30
CA LEU A 51 -5.12 -13.12 -13.49
C LEU A 51 -6.49 -13.02 -12.82
N MET A 52 -6.64 -12.06 -11.93
CA MET A 52 -7.93 -11.73 -11.32
C MET A 52 -8.50 -10.50 -12.04
N HIS A 53 -9.59 -10.69 -12.74
CA HIS A 53 -10.34 -9.59 -13.35
C HIS A 53 -11.34 -9.06 -12.34
N VAL A 54 -11.26 -7.77 -12.07
CA VAL A 54 -12.07 -7.05 -11.10
C VAL A 54 -12.84 -5.96 -11.82
N ASP A 55 -14.12 -5.86 -11.59
CA ASP A 55 -14.96 -4.78 -12.10
C ASP A 55 -15.22 -3.69 -11.04
N MET A 56 -15.95 -2.65 -11.45
CA MET A 56 -16.21 -1.50 -10.58
C MET A 56 -17.07 -1.87 -9.37
N ASP A 57 -18.05 -2.73 -9.54
CA ASP A 57 -18.95 -3.13 -8.44
C ASP A 57 -18.16 -3.89 -7.36
N GLU A 58 -17.27 -4.80 -7.78
CA GLU A 58 -16.40 -5.53 -6.85
C GLU A 58 -15.41 -4.59 -6.14
N ILE A 59 -14.92 -3.54 -6.82
CA ILE A 59 -14.09 -2.51 -6.19
C ILE A 59 -14.87 -1.73 -5.13
N LEU A 60 -16.09 -1.27 -5.45
CA LEU A 60 -16.92 -0.51 -4.52
C LEU A 60 -17.33 -1.35 -3.29
N ASP A 61 -17.69 -2.61 -3.48
CA ASP A 61 -17.95 -3.53 -2.36
C ASP A 61 -16.70 -3.75 -1.51
N SER A 62 -15.53 -3.83 -2.14
CA SER A 62 -14.25 -3.99 -1.46
C SER A 62 -13.86 -2.76 -0.62
N ILE A 63 -14.28 -1.55 -1.02
CA ILE A 63 -14.10 -0.33 -0.22
C ILE A 63 -14.81 -0.49 1.13
N ILE A 64 -16.09 -0.88 1.11
CA ILE A 64 -16.89 -1.03 2.31
C ILE A 64 -16.26 -2.06 3.26
N ALA A 65 -15.94 -3.24 2.73
CA ALA A 65 -15.33 -4.30 3.53
C ALA A 65 -13.95 -3.90 4.08
N THR A 66 -13.14 -3.17 3.30
CA THR A 66 -11.83 -2.67 3.74
C THR A 66 -11.98 -1.66 4.88
N ILE A 67 -12.94 -0.74 4.78
CA ILE A 67 -13.24 0.26 5.82
C ILE A 67 -13.68 -0.44 7.11
N ASP A 68 -14.55 -1.43 7.02
CA ASP A 68 -15.03 -2.18 8.18
C ASP A 68 -13.91 -2.93 8.90
N ILE A 69 -13.01 -3.54 8.15
CA ILE A 69 -11.86 -4.27 8.70
C ILE A 69 -10.85 -3.32 9.34
N LEU A 70 -10.52 -2.22 8.67
CA LEU A 70 -9.48 -1.30 9.14
C LEU A 70 -10.00 -0.29 10.17
N GLY A 71 -11.32 -0.07 10.23
CA GLY A 71 -11.96 0.83 11.18
C GLY A 71 -11.52 2.29 11.02
N ASN A 72 -11.22 2.72 9.79
CA ASN A 72 -10.80 4.09 9.48
C ASN A 72 -11.33 4.54 8.10
N PHE A 73 -11.20 5.84 7.80
CA PHE A 73 -11.59 6.43 6.51
C PHE A 73 -10.45 7.20 5.83
N ASN A 74 -9.21 6.79 6.11
CA ASN A 74 -8.00 7.32 5.51
C ASN A 74 -7.94 6.93 4.03
N ASP A 75 -8.12 7.89 3.14
CA ASP A 75 -8.25 7.67 1.69
C ASP A 75 -7.03 6.98 1.07
N ILE A 76 -5.82 7.31 1.51
CA ILE A 76 -4.58 6.67 1.01
C ILE A 76 -4.51 5.21 1.49
N GLU A 77 -4.80 4.96 2.77
CA GLU A 77 -4.73 3.61 3.34
C GLU A 77 -5.81 2.70 2.72
N ILE A 78 -7.05 3.20 2.58
CA ILE A 78 -8.13 2.45 1.95
C ILE A 78 -7.78 2.12 0.50
N ARG A 79 -7.37 3.09 -0.33
CA ARG A 79 -6.97 2.82 -1.73
C ARG A 79 -5.89 1.77 -1.86
N ASN A 80 -4.87 1.81 -0.99
CA ASN A 80 -3.79 0.83 -0.99
C ASN A 80 -4.24 -0.55 -0.46
N SER A 81 -5.35 -0.61 0.27
CA SER A 81 -5.83 -1.82 0.95
C SER A 81 -6.90 -2.58 0.16
N ILE A 82 -7.58 -1.93 -0.77
CA ILE A 82 -8.58 -2.55 -1.64
C ILE A 82 -7.99 -3.73 -2.41
N VAL A 83 -6.82 -3.54 -3.02
CA VAL A 83 -6.13 -4.60 -3.79
C VAL A 83 -5.78 -5.80 -2.91
N PRO A 84 -5.12 -5.63 -1.74
CA PRO A 84 -4.95 -6.70 -0.75
C PRO A 84 -6.25 -7.41 -0.37
N TYR A 85 -7.31 -6.68 -0.08
CA TYR A 85 -8.60 -7.28 0.26
C TYR A 85 -9.13 -8.16 -0.87
N ILE A 86 -9.15 -7.67 -2.10
CA ILE A 86 -9.67 -8.39 -3.25
C ILE A 86 -8.91 -9.72 -3.46
N TYR A 87 -7.57 -9.71 -3.52
CA TYR A 87 -6.85 -10.96 -3.76
C TYR A 87 -6.94 -11.91 -2.56
N LEU A 88 -6.88 -11.43 -1.33
CA LEU A 88 -7.00 -12.27 -0.14
C LEU A 88 -8.37 -12.94 -0.06
N ASN A 89 -9.45 -12.18 -0.25
CA ASN A 89 -10.81 -12.71 -0.27
C ASN A 89 -11.01 -13.76 -1.37
N SER A 90 -10.50 -13.50 -2.58
CA SER A 90 -10.59 -14.46 -3.68
C SER A 90 -9.75 -15.72 -3.41
N LEU A 91 -8.53 -15.57 -2.89
CA LEU A 91 -7.69 -16.71 -2.52
C LEU A 91 -8.34 -17.55 -1.41
N LYS A 92 -8.93 -16.92 -0.40
CA LYS A 92 -9.67 -17.61 0.64
C LYS A 92 -10.82 -18.44 0.07
N LYS A 93 -11.62 -17.87 -0.83
CA LYS A 93 -12.71 -18.57 -1.53
C LYS A 93 -12.20 -19.77 -2.36
N LYS A 94 -10.96 -19.73 -2.83
CA LYS A 94 -10.30 -20.82 -3.57
C LYS A 94 -9.59 -21.84 -2.67
N GLY A 95 -9.69 -21.70 -1.35
CA GLY A 95 -9.12 -22.63 -0.37
C GLY A 95 -7.65 -22.40 -0.05
N PHE A 96 -7.08 -21.25 -0.37
CA PHE A 96 -5.73 -20.88 0.09
C PHE A 96 -5.77 -20.30 1.49
N ASP A 97 -4.76 -20.61 2.30
CA ASP A 97 -4.65 -20.17 3.69
C ASP A 97 -3.59 -19.07 3.87
N SER A 98 -2.68 -18.91 2.90
CA SER A 98 -1.61 -17.91 2.99
C SER A 98 -1.23 -17.31 1.65
N VAL A 99 -0.62 -16.13 1.70
CA VAL A 99 -0.04 -15.45 0.55
C VAL A 99 1.31 -14.85 0.94
N ILE A 100 2.26 -14.87 0.00
CA ILE A 100 3.57 -14.23 0.17
C ILE A 100 3.52 -12.88 -0.53
N THR A 101 3.97 -11.82 0.17
CA THR A 101 4.02 -10.44 -0.36
C THR A 101 5.40 -9.83 -0.23
N GLY A 102 5.66 -8.78 -1.04
CA GLY A 102 6.88 -7.97 -0.99
C GLY A 102 6.87 -6.88 0.10
N ASP A 103 5.91 -6.92 1.02
CA ASP A 103 5.78 -5.91 2.07
C ASP A 103 7.05 -5.81 2.92
N GLY A 104 7.43 -4.60 3.26
CA GLY A 104 8.61 -4.30 4.09
C GLY A 104 9.88 -3.95 3.30
N ALA A 105 9.99 -4.33 2.04
CA ALA A 105 11.21 -4.05 1.26
C ALA A 105 11.45 -2.56 1.04
N ASP A 106 10.39 -1.77 0.80
CA ASP A 106 10.51 -0.31 0.64
C ASP A 106 10.98 0.37 1.94
N GLU A 107 10.49 -0.09 3.08
CA GLU A 107 10.75 0.46 4.39
C GLU A 107 12.20 0.21 4.84
N ILE A 108 12.72 -1.00 4.62
CA ILE A 108 14.03 -1.39 5.14
C ILE A 108 15.19 -1.12 4.16
N PHE A 109 14.91 -1.09 2.84
CA PHE A 109 15.93 -0.86 1.80
C PHE A 109 15.75 0.48 1.05
N ALA A 110 15.05 1.44 1.64
CA ALA A 110 14.88 2.80 1.10
C ALA A 110 14.23 2.82 -0.30
N GLY A 111 13.13 2.11 -0.49
CA GLY A 111 12.47 1.99 -1.80
C GLY A 111 11.63 3.19 -2.22
N TYR A 112 11.28 4.10 -1.33
CA TYR A 112 10.37 5.22 -1.62
C TYR A 112 11.07 6.36 -2.35
N ASN A 113 10.43 6.89 -3.40
CA ASN A 113 10.99 7.96 -4.24
C ASN A 113 11.33 9.24 -3.46
N PHE A 114 10.59 9.57 -2.41
CA PHE A 114 10.87 10.76 -1.60
C PHE A 114 12.20 10.66 -0.83
N LEU A 115 12.66 9.43 -0.53
CA LEU A 115 13.95 9.17 0.12
C LEU A 115 15.14 9.48 -0.81
N LEU A 116 14.94 9.36 -2.13
CA LEU A 116 16.00 9.61 -3.11
C LEU A 116 16.47 11.08 -3.15
N LYS A 117 15.68 12.00 -2.60
CA LYS A 117 15.98 13.45 -2.56
C LYS A 117 16.70 13.87 -1.28
N LYS A 118 16.87 12.97 -0.32
CA LYS A 118 17.47 13.27 0.99
C LYS A 118 19.00 13.10 0.96
N ASP A 119 19.68 13.87 1.79
CA ASP A 119 21.08 13.60 2.15
C ASP A 119 21.21 12.38 3.09
N GLU A 120 22.43 11.96 3.41
CA GLU A 120 22.66 10.75 4.18
C GLU A 120 22.13 10.84 5.62
N GLN A 121 22.31 11.97 6.29
CA GLN A 121 21.87 12.16 7.67
C GLN A 121 20.34 12.16 7.79
N ASP A 122 19.68 12.88 6.89
CA ASP A 122 18.24 12.92 6.79
C ASP A 122 17.66 11.55 6.43
N LEU A 123 18.35 10.81 5.55
CA LEU A 123 17.93 9.49 5.11
C LEU A 123 17.97 8.47 6.25
N GLU A 124 19.04 8.44 7.07
CA GLU A 124 19.12 7.56 8.24
C GLU A 124 18.03 7.83 9.25
N SER A 125 17.80 9.12 9.56
CA SER A 125 16.77 9.52 10.50
C SER A 125 15.38 9.13 10.03
N GLU A 126 15.12 9.31 8.74
CA GLU A 126 13.84 8.97 8.10
C GLU A 126 13.60 7.47 8.04
N LEU A 127 14.62 6.65 7.71
CA LEU A 127 14.51 5.20 7.74
C LEU A 127 14.24 4.68 9.15
N LYS A 128 14.87 5.24 10.17
CA LYS A 128 14.58 4.91 11.57
C LYS A 128 13.13 5.27 11.93
N ARG A 129 12.63 6.42 11.46
CA ARG A 129 11.24 6.85 11.66
C ARG A 129 10.27 5.90 10.97
N ILE A 130 10.50 5.58 9.69
CA ILE A 130 9.66 4.67 8.89
C ILE A 130 9.53 3.31 9.59
N LYS A 131 10.64 2.72 10.05
CA LYS A 131 10.62 1.43 10.75
C LYS A 131 9.78 1.45 12.03
N LYS A 132 9.72 2.58 12.74
CA LYS A 132 8.88 2.71 13.96
C LYS A 132 7.39 2.80 13.67
N ILE A 133 7.03 3.35 12.51
CA ILE A 133 5.63 3.63 12.17
C ILE A 133 5.08 2.71 11.08
N MET A 134 5.93 1.87 10.47
CA MET A 134 5.48 0.96 9.40
C MET A 134 4.31 0.11 9.87
N HIS A 135 3.34 0.00 8.99
CA HIS A 135 2.11 -0.73 9.18
C HIS A 135 1.68 -1.33 7.85
N PHE A 136 1.22 -2.55 7.89
CA PHE A 136 0.85 -3.30 6.69
C PHE A 136 -0.61 -3.76 6.81
N PRO A 137 -1.56 -2.98 6.28
CA PRO A 137 -2.99 -3.30 6.33
C PRO A 137 -3.31 -4.68 5.75
N SER A 138 -2.48 -5.19 4.85
CA SER A 138 -2.58 -6.56 4.32
C SER A 138 -2.63 -7.63 5.41
N LYS A 139 -1.94 -7.43 6.53
CA LYS A 139 -1.94 -8.36 7.67
C LYS A 139 -3.26 -8.33 8.43
N ASP A 140 -3.82 -7.14 8.66
CA ASP A 140 -5.11 -6.98 9.35
C ASP A 140 -6.25 -7.58 8.51
N ILE A 141 -6.22 -7.31 7.20
CA ILE A 141 -7.16 -7.88 6.24
C ILE A 141 -7.05 -9.42 6.21
N ALA A 142 -5.84 -9.95 6.11
CA ALA A 142 -5.65 -11.39 6.12
C ALA A 142 -6.16 -12.04 7.42
N SER A 143 -5.86 -11.42 8.56
CA SER A 143 -6.34 -11.88 9.87
C SER A 143 -7.87 -11.93 9.93
N SER A 144 -8.56 -10.90 9.42
CA SER A 144 -10.04 -10.86 9.38
C SER A 144 -10.65 -11.95 8.48
N LEU A 145 -9.91 -12.37 7.46
CA LEU A 145 -10.29 -13.44 6.52
C LEU A 145 -9.79 -14.84 6.97
N ASN A 146 -9.21 -14.98 8.17
CA ASN A 146 -8.55 -16.18 8.60
C ASN A 146 -7.51 -16.70 7.59
N MET A 147 -6.70 -15.80 7.09
CA MET A 147 -5.56 -16.04 6.20
C MET A 147 -4.27 -15.53 6.82
N LYS A 148 -3.13 -15.92 6.26
CA LYS A 148 -1.81 -15.46 6.66
C LYS A 148 -1.12 -14.72 5.51
N VAL A 149 -0.55 -13.54 5.81
CA VAL A 149 0.38 -12.86 4.91
C VAL A 149 1.80 -13.14 5.38
N GLU A 150 2.56 -13.83 4.54
CA GLU A 150 3.99 -14.06 4.73
C GLU A 150 4.77 -12.89 4.12
N THR A 151 5.59 -12.26 4.92
CA THR A 151 6.37 -11.08 4.56
C THR A 151 7.87 -11.35 4.75
N PRO A 152 8.55 -12.03 3.78
CA PRO A 152 9.94 -12.45 3.97
C PRO A 152 10.90 -11.31 4.23
N PHE A 153 10.67 -10.11 3.67
CA PHE A 153 11.49 -8.93 3.94
C PHE A 153 11.40 -8.46 5.39
N LEU A 154 10.32 -8.75 6.09
CA LEU A 154 10.14 -8.43 7.52
C LEU A 154 10.64 -9.53 8.46
N ASN A 155 11.37 -10.53 7.95
CA ASN A 155 12.07 -11.48 8.82
C ASN A 155 13.16 -10.75 9.62
N GLU A 156 13.30 -11.09 10.90
CA GLU A 156 14.25 -10.43 11.81
C GLU A 156 15.69 -10.42 11.28
N LYS A 157 16.15 -11.51 10.63
CA LYS A 157 17.49 -11.58 10.03
C LYS A 157 17.67 -10.60 8.88
N VAL A 158 16.60 -10.40 8.07
CA VAL A 158 16.62 -9.47 6.94
C VAL A 158 16.57 -8.03 7.44
N ILE A 159 15.76 -7.74 8.45
CA ILE A 159 15.72 -6.42 9.11
C ILE A 159 17.10 -6.09 9.69
N LYS A 160 17.68 -7.01 10.46
CA LYS A 160 19.02 -6.82 11.04
C LYS A 160 20.07 -6.59 9.95
N PHE A 161 20.11 -7.43 8.92
CA PHE A 161 20.99 -7.22 7.77
C PHE A 161 20.81 -5.82 7.16
N SER A 162 19.57 -5.39 6.99
CA SER A 162 19.28 -4.06 6.45
C SER A 162 19.76 -2.92 7.37
N ASP A 163 19.84 -3.16 8.68
CA ASP A 163 20.36 -2.17 9.64
C ASP A 163 21.88 -2.07 9.58
N ASP A 164 22.54 -3.17 9.32
CA ASP A 164 24.01 -3.29 9.33
C ASP A 164 24.67 -2.79 8.02
N ILE A 165 23.92 -2.69 6.90
CA ILE A 165 24.48 -2.21 5.62
C ILE A 165 24.53 -0.69 5.54
N ALA A 166 25.55 -0.18 4.82
CA ALA A 166 25.73 1.25 4.59
C ALA A 166 24.55 1.87 3.80
N ILE A 167 24.33 3.16 3.97
CA ILE A 167 23.31 3.92 3.24
C ILE A 167 23.54 3.85 1.72
N THR A 168 24.78 3.85 1.27
CA THR A 168 25.17 3.73 -0.15
C THR A 168 24.76 2.39 -0.77
N GLU A 169 24.59 1.36 0.04
CA GLU A 169 24.02 0.08 -0.39
C GLU A 169 22.48 0.08 -0.44
N LYS A 170 21.84 1.06 0.17
CA LYS A 170 20.38 1.24 0.08
C LYS A 170 19.99 2.17 -1.04
N ILE A 171 20.75 3.29 -1.23
CA ILE A 171 20.53 4.25 -2.32
C ILE A 171 21.86 4.52 -3.01
N ASN A 172 21.88 4.35 -4.33
CA ASN A 172 23.04 4.68 -5.15
C ASN A 172 22.62 5.12 -6.55
N THR A 173 23.59 5.45 -7.41
CA THR A 173 23.39 6.02 -8.73
C THR A 173 23.82 5.06 -9.84
N LYS A 174 22.96 4.85 -10.84
CA LYS A 174 23.27 4.18 -12.11
C LYS A 174 22.92 5.14 -13.25
N ASN A 175 23.85 5.41 -14.15
CA ASN A 175 23.64 6.26 -15.32
C ASN A 175 23.06 7.66 -14.97
N GLY A 176 23.58 8.28 -13.89
CA GLY A 176 23.12 9.61 -13.45
C GLY A 176 21.79 9.63 -12.69
N LYS A 177 21.11 8.50 -12.52
CA LYS A 177 19.85 8.37 -11.81
C LYS A 177 20.00 7.65 -10.48
N ARG A 178 19.42 8.20 -9.41
CA ARG A 178 19.41 7.56 -8.08
C ARG A 178 18.32 6.49 -7.99
N PHE A 179 18.68 5.36 -7.38
CA PHE A 179 17.78 4.24 -7.13
C PHE A 179 17.82 3.83 -5.66
N GLY A 180 16.66 3.60 -5.08
CA GLY A 180 16.52 2.88 -3.82
C GLY A 180 16.63 1.37 -4.02
N LYS A 181 16.71 0.64 -2.89
CA LYS A 181 16.90 -0.84 -2.89
C LYS A 181 18.14 -1.25 -3.68
N TRP A 182 19.19 -0.46 -3.62
CA TRP A 182 20.38 -0.62 -4.47
C TRP A 182 20.96 -2.03 -4.37
N ILE A 183 21.19 -2.52 -3.14
CA ILE A 183 21.74 -3.86 -2.92
C ILE A 183 20.86 -4.97 -3.53
N LEU A 184 19.53 -4.85 -3.42
CA LEU A 184 18.62 -5.82 -4.05
C LEU A 184 18.76 -5.78 -5.56
N ARG A 185 18.79 -4.59 -6.16
CA ARG A 185 18.97 -4.45 -7.62
C ARG A 185 20.30 -5.05 -8.08
N LYS A 186 21.38 -4.74 -7.38
CA LYS A 186 22.71 -5.27 -7.71
C LYS A 186 22.81 -6.79 -7.54
N SER A 187 22.19 -7.33 -6.50
CA SER A 187 22.22 -8.77 -6.25
C SER A 187 21.45 -9.58 -7.31
N PHE A 188 20.42 -8.98 -7.92
CA PHE A 188 19.54 -9.67 -8.87
C PHE A 188 19.67 -9.19 -10.32
N GLU A 189 20.61 -8.29 -10.65
CA GLU A 189 20.72 -7.72 -11.99
C GLU A 189 21.10 -8.74 -13.07
N ASN A 190 21.70 -9.89 -12.69
CA ASN A 190 22.04 -10.96 -13.60
C ASN A 190 21.04 -12.14 -13.59
N THR A 191 20.06 -12.14 -12.68
CA THR A 191 19.10 -13.23 -12.50
C THR A 191 17.66 -12.84 -12.81
N ILE A 192 17.36 -11.55 -12.83
CA ILE A 192 16.06 -11.02 -13.18
C ILE A 192 16.22 -10.05 -14.38
N PRO A 193 15.26 -9.98 -15.33
CA PRO A 193 15.36 -9.09 -16.48
C PRO A 193 15.65 -7.63 -16.11
N GLU A 194 16.55 -6.98 -16.84
CA GLU A 194 17.04 -5.64 -16.53
C GLU A 194 15.90 -4.61 -16.42
N ASN A 195 14.90 -4.68 -17.28
CA ASN A 195 13.72 -3.81 -17.29
C ASN A 195 12.83 -4.00 -16.04
N ILE A 196 12.99 -5.09 -15.30
CA ILE A 196 12.34 -5.32 -14.00
C ILE A 196 13.25 -4.80 -12.87
N VAL A 197 14.52 -5.23 -12.87
CA VAL A 197 15.47 -4.85 -11.81
C VAL A 197 15.64 -3.34 -11.73
N TRP A 198 15.73 -2.65 -12.85
CA TRP A 198 15.94 -1.19 -12.90
C TRP A 198 14.67 -0.40 -13.18
N ARG A 199 13.49 -1.05 -13.08
CA ARG A 199 12.19 -0.36 -13.11
C ARG A 199 12.12 0.69 -12.00
N GLU A 200 11.58 1.86 -12.33
CA GLU A 200 11.25 2.86 -11.34
C GLU A 200 10.17 2.37 -10.40
N LYS A 201 10.23 2.83 -9.14
CA LYS A 201 9.18 2.55 -8.17
C LYS A 201 7.87 3.20 -8.62
N SER A 202 6.86 2.37 -8.83
CA SER A 202 5.48 2.79 -8.99
C SER A 202 4.72 2.49 -7.70
N PRO A 203 3.94 3.44 -7.15
CA PRO A 203 3.04 3.16 -6.04
C PRO A 203 2.04 2.05 -6.40
N MET A 204 1.58 1.29 -5.41
CA MET A 204 0.62 0.20 -5.63
C MET A 204 -0.65 0.68 -6.32
N GLN A 205 -1.15 1.84 -5.93
CA GLN A 205 -2.35 2.44 -6.50
C GLN A 205 -2.21 2.79 -8.00
N ASP A 206 -1.00 3.15 -8.45
CA ASP A 206 -0.74 3.43 -9.87
C ASP A 206 -0.61 2.12 -10.66
N GLY A 207 0.11 1.13 -10.10
CA GLY A 207 0.31 -0.18 -10.71
C GLY A 207 -0.99 -0.95 -10.89
N SER A 208 -1.88 -0.92 -9.91
CA SER A 208 -3.20 -1.55 -9.93
C SER A 208 -4.29 -0.72 -10.61
N GLY A 209 -4.07 0.59 -10.80
CA GLY A 209 -5.04 1.52 -11.36
C GLY A 209 -6.01 2.13 -10.33
N THR A 210 -5.94 1.75 -9.03
CA THR A 210 -6.86 2.27 -8.00
C THR A 210 -6.72 3.76 -7.73
N VAL A 211 -5.66 4.43 -8.19
CA VAL A 211 -5.53 5.89 -8.19
C VAL A 211 -6.70 6.58 -8.91
N ASN A 212 -7.33 5.91 -9.89
CA ASN A 212 -8.47 6.45 -10.64
C ASN A 212 -9.77 6.51 -9.82
N LEU A 213 -9.83 5.92 -8.62
CA LEU A 213 -10.97 6.10 -7.70
C LEU A 213 -11.19 7.55 -7.33
N THR A 214 -10.14 8.34 -7.18
CA THR A 214 -10.25 9.80 -6.96
C THR A 214 -11.01 10.47 -8.11
N ASN A 215 -10.71 10.12 -9.36
CA ASN A 215 -11.40 10.66 -10.54
C ASN A 215 -12.85 10.21 -10.60
N LEU A 216 -13.12 8.94 -10.26
CA LEU A 216 -14.48 8.41 -10.18
C LEU A 216 -15.32 9.24 -9.20
N PHE A 217 -14.87 9.41 -7.96
CA PHE A 217 -15.62 10.17 -6.94
C PHE A 217 -15.74 11.65 -7.29
N ASN A 218 -14.75 12.23 -7.95
CA ASN A 218 -14.84 13.61 -8.48
C ASN A 218 -15.92 13.75 -9.55
N THR A 219 -16.21 12.68 -10.31
CA THR A 219 -17.23 12.66 -11.36
C THR A 219 -18.64 12.42 -10.82
N ILE A 220 -18.80 11.44 -9.90
CA ILE A 220 -20.12 11.03 -9.42
C ILE A 220 -20.69 11.90 -8.29
N ILE A 221 -19.82 12.62 -7.54
CA ILE A 221 -20.24 13.54 -6.48
C ILE A 221 -20.10 14.97 -7.03
N THR A 222 -21.22 15.69 -7.15
CA THR A 222 -21.18 17.10 -7.60
C THR A 222 -20.56 18.01 -6.54
N ASP A 223 -20.12 19.21 -6.92
CA ASP A 223 -19.54 20.16 -5.97
C ASP A 223 -20.57 20.64 -4.96
N GLU A 224 -21.83 20.82 -5.36
CA GLU A 224 -22.93 21.22 -4.47
C GLU A 224 -23.17 20.19 -3.38
N ILE A 225 -23.28 18.90 -3.77
CA ILE A 225 -23.45 17.78 -2.82
C ILE A 225 -22.24 17.70 -1.88
N PHE A 226 -21.03 17.85 -2.41
CA PHE A 226 -19.82 17.79 -1.60
C PHE A 226 -19.77 18.92 -0.57
N ILE A 227 -20.04 20.17 -0.97
CA ILE A 227 -20.03 21.33 -0.08
C ILE A 227 -21.09 21.19 1.00
N GLN A 228 -22.33 20.82 0.64
CA GLN A 228 -23.41 20.62 1.59
C GLN A 228 -23.04 19.56 2.64
N LYS A 229 -22.71 18.34 2.19
CA LYS A 229 -22.39 17.22 3.10
C LYS A 229 -21.16 17.49 3.97
N LYS A 230 -20.11 18.11 3.42
CA LYS A 230 -18.93 18.49 4.16
C LYS A 230 -19.27 19.44 5.33
N ASN A 231 -20.13 20.44 5.10
CA ASN A 231 -20.55 21.38 6.13
C ASN A 231 -21.43 20.69 7.18
N ASP A 232 -22.37 19.85 6.74
CA ASP A 232 -23.23 19.06 7.65
C ASP A 232 -22.42 18.14 8.56
N ILE A 233 -21.40 17.48 8.01
CA ILE A 233 -20.49 16.60 8.77
C ILE A 233 -19.63 17.40 9.75
N LEU A 234 -19.12 18.55 9.31
CA LEU A 234 -18.32 19.41 10.19
C LEU A 234 -19.17 19.92 11.37
N GLU A 235 -20.42 20.31 11.13
CA GLU A 235 -21.33 20.82 12.16
C GLU A 235 -21.76 19.70 13.14
N LYS A 236 -22.12 18.52 12.62
CA LYS A 236 -22.68 17.41 13.42
C LYS A 236 -21.63 16.57 14.11
N ASP A 237 -20.54 16.25 13.40
CA ASP A 237 -19.54 15.28 13.83
C ASP A 237 -18.19 15.92 14.19
N GLY A 238 -18.00 17.22 13.90
CA GLY A 238 -16.73 17.92 14.10
C GLY A 238 -15.61 17.40 13.20
N VAL A 239 -15.95 16.78 12.04
CA VAL A 239 -14.99 16.14 11.14
C VAL A 239 -14.82 16.96 9.87
N TYR A 240 -13.58 17.33 9.56
CA TYR A 240 -13.26 18.04 8.34
C TYR A 240 -12.98 17.06 7.20
N ILE A 241 -13.83 17.04 6.18
CA ILE A 241 -13.71 16.23 4.99
C ILE A 241 -12.92 16.98 3.91
N ARG A 242 -11.85 16.35 3.38
CA ARG A 242 -10.87 16.99 2.47
C ARG A 242 -11.17 16.82 0.99
N SER A 243 -11.82 15.74 0.60
CA SER A 243 -12.08 15.39 -0.80
C SER A 243 -13.39 14.63 -0.96
N LYS A 244 -13.91 14.55 -2.18
CA LYS A 244 -15.09 13.76 -2.51
C LYS A 244 -14.88 12.27 -2.24
N GLU A 245 -13.67 11.76 -2.45
CA GLU A 245 -13.28 10.39 -2.10
C GLU A 245 -13.33 10.18 -0.58
N SER A 246 -12.71 11.07 0.21
CA SER A 246 -12.78 10.98 1.67
C SER A 246 -14.19 11.17 2.22
N LEU A 247 -15.07 11.92 1.53
CA LEU A 247 -16.48 11.99 1.85
C LEU A 247 -17.14 10.61 1.72
N HIS A 248 -16.97 9.95 0.59
CA HIS A 248 -17.54 8.63 0.37
C HIS A 248 -17.05 7.62 1.42
N TYR A 249 -15.73 7.60 1.70
CA TYR A 249 -15.17 6.69 2.71
C TYR A 249 -15.67 7.00 4.12
N TYR A 250 -15.84 8.28 4.45
CA TYR A 250 -16.42 8.68 5.72
C TYR A 250 -17.88 8.23 5.85
N GLU A 251 -18.70 8.41 4.81
CA GLU A 251 -20.09 7.95 4.82
C GLU A 251 -20.19 6.42 4.95
N CYS A 252 -19.30 5.66 4.30
CA CYS A 252 -19.20 4.21 4.49
C CYS A 252 -18.80 3.86 5.91
N PHE A 253 -17.76 4.51 6.45
CA PHE A 253 -17.30 4.31 7.82
C PHE A 253 -18.41 4.55 8.85
N ARG A 254 -19.22 5.58 8.67
CA ARG A 254 -20.31 5.94 9.59
C ARG A 254 -21.49 4.98 9.60
N LYS A 255 -21.63 4.11 8.59
CA LYS A 255 -22.69 3.08 8.57
C LYS A 255 -22.45 2.00 9.62
N THR A 256 -21.23 1.65 9.88
CA THR A 256 -20.83 0.53 10.75
C THR A 256 -20.01 0.95 11.97
N ASN A 257 -19.41 2.14 11.92
CA ASN A 257 -18.52 2.64 12.97
C ASN A 257 -19.05 3.97 13.56
N SER A 258 -18.81 4.17 14.84
CA SER A 258 -18.99 5.46 15.51
C SER A 258 -17.66 6.14 15.75
N ILE A 259 -17.60 7.46 15.63
CA ILE A 259 -16.47 8.22 16.13
C ILE A 259 -16.53 8.13 17.65
N ARG A 260 -15.51 7.52 18.24
CA ARG A 260 -15.41 7.43 19.70
C ARG A 260 -15.06 8.80 20.26
N ASP A 261 -15.85 9.29 21.16
CA ASP A 261 -15.46 10.45 21.98
C ASP A 261 -14.33 10.01 22.93
N THR A 262 -13.09 10.33 22.55
CA THR A 262 -11.92 10.03 23.36
C THR A 262 -11.62 11.24 24.24
N ARG A 263 -11.35 11.01 25.53
CA ARG A 263 -11.00 12.08 26.50
C ARG A 263 -9.51 12.46 26.43
N SER A 264 -8.84 12.15 25.33
CA SER A 264 -7.42 12.47 25.16
C SER A 264 -7.23 13.92 24.76
N ASP A 265 -6.21 14.59 25.32
CA ASP A 265 -5.83 15.95 24.95
C ASP A 265 -5.13 16.00 23.58
N ASN A 266 -4.66 14.86 23.09
CA ASN A 266 -3.89 14.74 21.85
C ASN A 266 -4.79 14.25 20.72
N ARG A 267 -5.42 15.18 19.98
CA ARG A 267 -6.42 14.88 18.96
C ARG A 267 -6.04 15.40 17.58
N CYS A 268 -6.48 14.68 16.57
CA CYS A 268 -6.36 15.11 15.19
C CYS A 268 -7.22 16.38 14.95
N PRO A 269 -6.67 17.44 14.37
CA PRO A 269 -7.43 18.68 14.12
C PRO A 269 -8.54 18.50 13.08
N ASP A 270 -8.45 17.48 12.21
CA ASP A 270 -9.46 17.26 11.16
C ASP A 270 -10.60 16.33 11.60
N CYS A 271 -10.34 15.34 12.46
CA CYS A 271 -11.36 14.32 12.78
C CYS A 271 -11.54 14.03 14.28
N ASN A 272 -10.88 14.78 15.14
CA ASN A 272 -10.92 14.65 16.60
C ASN A 272 -10.53 13.25 17.16
N TYR A 273 -10.00 12.36 16.30
CA TYR A 273 -9.53 11.05 16.74
C TYR A 273 -8.21 11.20 17.53
N GLU A 274 -8.07 10.35 18.54
CA GLU A 274 -6.85 10.32 19.34
C GLU A 274 -5.62 9.96 18.49
N ILE A 275 -4.55 10.73 18.65
CA ILE A 275 -3.27 10.49 17.99
C ILE A 275 -2.18 10.27 19.04
N LYS A 276 -1.17 9.48 18.68
CA LYS A 276 0.00 9.32 19.57
C LYS A 276 0.71 10.66 19.73
N GLN A 277 1.26 10.88 20.92
CA GLN A 277 2.12 12.04 21.17
C GLN A 277 3.21 12.12 20.09
N ASP A 278 3.48 13.33 19.60
CA ASP A 278 4.45 13.60 18.53
C ASP A 278 4.12 12.97 17.16
N SER A 279 2.93 12.43 16.98
CA SER A 279 2.50 11.92 15.67
C SER A 279 2.19 13.08 14.73
N LYS A 280 2.86 13.09 13.58
CA LYS A 280 2.58 14.04 12.49
C LYS A 280 1.52 13.54 11.51
N PHE A 281 0.91 12.38 11.78
CA PHE A 281 -0.02 11.71 10.88
C PHE A 281 -1.18 11.09 11.65
N CYS A 282 -2.40 11.29 11.16
CA CYS A 282 -3.61 10.66 11.69
C CYS A 282 -3.98 9.43 10.86
N ARG A 283 -3.98 8.26 11.46
CA ARG A 283 -4.39 7.02 10.77
C ARG A 283 -5.88 6.99 10.45
N MET A 284 -6.72 7.64 11.27
CA MET A 284 -8.17 7.63 11.09
C MET A 284 -8.59 8.32 9.79
N CYS A 285 -8.08 9.54 9.53
CA CYS A 285 -8.52 10.35 8.39
C CYS A 285 -7.42 10.66 7.37
N GLY A 286 -6.17 10.25 7.63
CA GLY A 286 -5.05 10.52 6.73
C GLY A 286 -4.49 11.94 6.82
N LYS A 287 -4.84 12.75 7.84
CA LYS A 287 -4.27 14.10 8.01
C LYS A 287 -2.76 14.06 8.16
N PHE A 288 -2.07 14.84 7.33
CA PHE A 288 -0.63 15.07 7.37
C PHE A 288 -0.29 16.43 6.73
N PRO A 289 0.67 17.20 7.26
CA PRO A 289 1.21 17.06 8.61
C PRO A 289 0.20 17.49 9.68
N ILE A 290 0.36 16.94 10.89
CA ILE A 290 -0.23 17.48 12.11
C ILE A 290 0.85 18.39 12.72
N LEU A 291 0.51 19.66 12.90
CA LEU A 291 1.41 20.69 13.43
C LEU A 291 1.26 20.80 14.93
#